data_20343daf908acb6f58cda8a2a9b8ef5d
#
_entry.id   20343daf908acb6f58cda8a2a9b8ef5d
#
_cell.length_a   1.000
_cell.length_b   1.000
_cell.length_c   1.000
_cell.angle_alpha   90.00
_cell.angle_beta   90.00
_cell.angle_gamma   90.00
#
_symmetry.space_group_name_H-M   'P 1'
#
loop_
_entity.id
_entity.type
_entity.pdbx_description
1 polymer ?
#
loop_
_entity_poly.entity_id
_entity_poly.type
_entity_poly.pdbx_seq_one_letter_code
_entity_poly.pdbx_strand_id
1 'polypeptide(L)'
;MEVYQDFANNVHITAKELNIGNNVRFGKDIKINVRGTFEVGNNSIIGDRFTANAEELIIGEYFYNGPTDLRGMVIGGGGANFPYAKLKIGDRVVCHTGHINLASPVTIGNDVGLSHDVDLITHGFWYSVLEGYPRVFKDINIGNNVIVGWKTVIMSGVTIADNTVIGSHSTVTKSLLESKAIYAGSPAKLIKHITKPTLTLTEKHHMLESLIADFKDLMSYYDVPEFSINAQYPYLYINQLKINVDDFSYEGEHDAITDAFRDFARRYGIRIYVPHGFKFNLTRK
;
A
#
# COMPACT_ATOMS: atom_id res chain seq x y z
N MET A 1 21.18 -18.18 8.71
CA MET A 1 20.83 -16.87 8.11
C MET A 1 20.91 -17.04 6.61
N GLU A 2 19.81 -16.80 5.95
CA GLU A 2 19.73 -16.74 4.51
C GLU A 2 20.01 -15.31 4.04
N VAL A 3 20.54 -15.17 2.83
CA VAL A 3 20.99 -13.88 2.30
C VAL A 3 20.54 -13.75 0.84
N TYR A 4 19.93 -12.62 0.51
CA TYR A 4 19.72 -12.18 -0.86
C TYR A 4 20.56 -10.91 -1.10
N GLN A 5 21.32 -10.90 -2.20
CA GLN A 5 22.16 -9.77 -2.59
C GLN A 5 22.03 -9.44 -4.07
N ASP A 6 21.87 -8.16 -4.37
CA ASP A 6 22.04 -7.60 -5.70
C ASP A 6 23.07 -6.46 -5.61
N PHE A 7 24.31 -6.75 -5.98
CA PHE A 7 25.40 -5.78 -5.90
C PHE A 7 25.24 -4.60 -6.87
N ALA A 8 24.57 -4.82 -8.01
CA ALA A 8 24.37 -3.75 -8.99
C ALA A 8 23.44 -2.65 -8.49
N ASN A 9 22.47 -3.03 -7.67
CA ASN A 9 21.48 -2.12 -7.08
C ASN A 9 21.70 -1.85 -5.58
N ASN A 10 22.79 -2.34 -5.00
CA ASN A 10 23.09 -2.20 -3.58
C ASN A 10 21.94 -2.72 -2.69
N VAL A 11 21.44 -3.91 -2.99
CA VAL A 11 20.39 -4.58 -2.20
C VAL A 11 21.02 -5.63 -1.31
N HIS A 12 20.72 -5.57 -0.02
CA HIS A 12 21.18 -6.54 0.96
C HIS A 12 20.05 -6.93 1.91
N ILE A 13 19.65 -8.19 1.88
CA ILE A 13 18.58 -8.74 2.71
C ILE A 13 19.11 -9.94 3.47
N THR A 14 18.91 -9.96 4.78
CA THR A 14 19.25 -11.10 5.63
C THR A 14 18.07 -11.50 6.48
N ALA A 15 17.81 -12.80 6.57
CA ALA A 15 16.77 -13.37 7.43
C ALA A 15 17.18 -14.78 7.91
N LYS A 16 16.54 -15.28 8.97
CA LYS A 16 16.67 -16.70 9.33
C LYS A 16 15.95 -17.57 8.30
N GLU A 17 14.75 -17.13 7.90
CA GLU A 17 13.93 -17.72 6.85
C GLU A 17 13.61 -16.63 5.83
N LEU A 18 13.90 -16.88 4.55
CA LEU A 18 13.79 -15.88 3.48
C LEU A 18 12.86 -16.39 2.38
N ASN A 19 11.66 -15.82 2.29
CA ASN A 19 10.65 -16.18 1.32
C ASN A 19 10.35 -15.00 0.39
N ILE A 20 10.82 -15.08 -0.85
CA ILE A 20 10.57 -14.08 -1.88
C ILE A 20 9.66 -14.67 -2.94
N GLY A 21 8.49 -14.10 -3.11
CA GLY A 21 7.51 -14.53 -4.09
C GLY A 21 7.94 -14.29 -5.55
N ASN A 22 7.09 -14.71 -6.47
CA ASN A 22 7.33 -14.54 -7.91
C ASN A 22 7.13 -13.06 -8.31
N ASN A 23 7.90 -12.59 -9.30
CA ASN A 23 7.82 -11.25 -9.87
C ASN A 23 8.03 -10.11 -8.84
N VAL A 24 8.75 -10.37 -7.76
CA VAL A 24 9.15 -9.32 -6.82
C VAL A 24 10.28 -8.50 -7.42
N ARG A 25 10.17 -7.18 -7.33
CA ARG A 25 11.19 -6.24 -7.79
C ARG A 25 11.74 -5.42 -6.62
N PHE A 26 13.04 -5.32 -6.58
CA PHE A 26 13.76 -4.48 -5.63
C PHE A 26 14.35 -3.27 -6.34
N GLY A 27 14.19 -2.09 -5.75
CA GLY A 27 14.85 -0.87 -6.16
C GLY A 27 16.33 -0.84 -5.75
N LYS A 28 16.85 0.34 -5.46
CA LYS A 28 18.26 0.56 -5.09
C LYS A 28 18.42 0.90 -3.62
N ASP A 29 19.62 0.62 -3.09
CA ASP A 29 20.01 0.98 -1.73
C ASP A 29 19.09 0.40 -0.64
N ILE A 30 18.72 -0.86 -0.78
CA ILE A 30 17.82 -1.56 0.13
C ILE A 30 18.62 -2.34 1.18
N LYS A 31 18.25 -2.17 2.45
CA LYS A 31 18.83 -2.91 3.56
C LYS A 31 17.76 -3.49 4.48
N ILE A 32 17.59 -4.80 4.46
CA ILE A 32 16.62 -5.52 5.29
C ILE A 32 17.35 -6.52 6.17
N ASN A 33 17.23 -6.38 7.49
CA ASN A 33 17.77 -7.30 8.46
C ASN A 33 16.62 -7.84 9.31
N VAL A 34 16.29 -9.11 9.17
CA VAL A 34 15.25 -9.79 9.92
C VAL A 34 15.85 -10.97 10.67
N ARG A 35 15.60 -11.07 11.97
CA ARG A 35 16.15 -12.16 12.78
C ARG A 35 15.40 -13.48 12.61
N GLY A 36 14.10 -13.41 12.38
CA GLY A 36 13.22 -14.53 12.08
C GLY A 36 12.89 -14.61 10.59
N THR A 37 11.62 -14.52 10.26
CA THR A 37 11.11 -14.68 8.90
C THR A 37 10.95 -13.35 8.18
N PHE A 38 11.55 -13.23 6.99
CA PHE A 38 11.21 -12.24 5.99
C PHE A 38 10.42 -12.91 4.88
N GLU A 39 9.23 -12.41 4.62
CA GLU A 39 8.38 -12.86 3.53
C GLU A 39 7.87 -11.66 2.73
N VAL A 40 7.89 -11.78 1.40
CA VAL A 40 7.25 -10.84 0.49
C VAL A 40 6.50 -11.60 -0.58
N GLY A 41 5.21 -11.31 -0.70
CA GLY A 41 4.29 -11.97 -1.63
C GLY A 41 4.52 -11.60 -3.09
N ASN A 42 3.88 -12.35 -3.97
CA ASN A 42 4.02 -12.23 -5.42
C ASN A 42 3.70 -10.82 -5.93
N ASN A 43 4.31 -10.45 -7.07
CA ASN A 43 4.01 -9.22 -7.81
C ASN A 43 4.24 -7.93 -7.02
N SER A 44 5.14 -7.94 -6.05
CA SER A 44 5.41 -6.82 -5.16
C SER A 44 6.60 -5.98 -5.63
N ILE A 45 6.59 -4.70 -5.27
CA ILE A 45 7.69 -3.78 -5.54
C ILE A 45 8.13 -3.15 -4.22
N ILE A 46 9.40 -3.37 -3.89
CA ILE A 46 10.09 -2.69 -2.78
C ILE A 46 11.00 -1.63 -3.40
N GLY A 47 10.66 -0.37 -3.19
CA GLY A 47 11.32 0.76 -3.82
C GLY A 47 12.66 1.12 -3.20
N ASP A 48 13.25 2.20 -3.73
CA ASP A 48 14.59 2.64 -3.36
C ASP A 48 14.69 3.04 -1.89
N ARG A 49 15.86 2.80 -1.29
CA ARG A 49 16.20 3.19 0.09
C ARG A 49 15.27 2.63 1.17
N PHE A 50 14.62 1.52 0.88
CA PHE A 50 13.82 0.81 1.86
C PHE A 50 14.75 0.16 2.90
N THR A 51 14.53 0.49 4.17
CA THR A 51 15.30 -0.10 5.27
C THR A 51 14.40 -0.75 6.28
N ALA A 52 14.76 -1.95 6.72
CA ALA A 52 14.02 -2.66 7.77
C ALA A 52 14.98 -3.35 8.76
N ASN A 53 14.62 -3.26 10.04
CA ASN A 53 15.25 -4.02 11.11
C ASN A 53 14.14 -4.57 12.02
N ALA A 54 13.88 -5.88 11.96
CA ALA A 54 12.74 -6.50 12.60
C ALA A 54 13.06 -7.90 13.14
N GLU A 55 12.19 -8.42 13.99
CA GLU A 55 12.12 -9.83 14.34
C GLU A 55 11.43 -10.63 13.23
N GLU A 56 10.32 -10.08 12.72
CA GLU A 56 9.50 -10.67 11.68
C GLU A 56 8.97 -9.58 10.75
N LEU A 57 9.07 -9.80 9.45
CA LEU A 57 8.54 -8.90 8.43
C LEU A 57 7.81 -9.73 7.37
N ILE A 58 6.49 -9.70 7.40
CA ILE A 58 5.63 -10.39 6.46
C ILE A 58 4.90 -9.36 5.60
N ILE A 59 5.09 -9.41 4.31
CA ILE A 59 4.47 -8.52 3.31
C ILE A 59 3.68 -9.38 2.34
N GLY A 60 2.40 -9.09 2.18
CA GLY A 60 1.50 -9.79 1.27
C GLY A 60 1.78 -9.53 -0.21
N GLU A 61 0.88 -9.98 -1.06
CA GLU A 61 0.99 -9.83 -2.51
C GLU A 61 0.65 -8.42 -2.99
N TYR A 62 1.18 -8.04 -4.16
CA TYR A 62 0.93 -6.73 -4.78
C TYR A 62 1.27 -5.55 -3.87
N PHE A 63 2.23 -5.71 -2.97
CA PHE A 63 2.76 -4.60 -2.21
C PHE A 63 3.47 -3.61 -3.13
N TYR A 64 3.22 -2.33 -2.93
CA TYR A 64 3.85 -1.28 -3.71
C TYR A 64 4.46 -0.22 -2.79
N ASN A 65 5.78 -0.23 -2.72
CA ASN A 65 6.58 0.86 -2.22
C ASN A 65 7.33 1.42 -3.43
N GLY A 66 6.72 2.39 -4.11
CA GLY A 66 7.22 2.91 -5.38
C GLY A 66 8.52 3.69 -5.25
N PRO A 67 9.12 4.07 -6.38
CA PRO A 67 10.30 4.92 -6.39
C PRO A 67 9.97 6.22 -5.66
N THR A 68 10.79 6.53 -4.67
CA THR A 68 10.69 7.76 -3.89
C THR A 68 11.85 8.66 -4.25
N ASP A 69 11.62 9.94 -4.30
CA ASP A 69 12.61 10.92 -4.72
C ASP A 69 13.85 10.97 -3.82
N LEU A 70 13.70 11.25 -2.52
CA LEU A 70 14.85 11.44 -1.62
C LEU A 70 14.82 10.59 -0.35
N ARG A 71 13.67 10.04 0.04
CA ARG A 71 13.51 9.29 1.29
C ARG A 71 12.96 7.90 1.00
N GLY A 72 13.50 6.91 1.67
CA GLY A 72 12.94 5.56 1.68
C GLY A 72 11.91 5.37 2.79
N MET A 73 11.33 4.19 2.84
CA MET A 73 10.57 3.70 3.97
C MET A 73 11.51 3.16 5.04
N VAL A 74 11.31 3.55 6.29
CA VAL A 74 12.12 3.07 7.42
C VAL A 74 11.24 2.24 8.35
N ILE A 75 11.62 0.99 8.56
CA ILE A 75 10.92 0.06 9.44
C ILE A 75 11.88 -0.39 10.54
N GLY A 76 11.50 -0.21 11.81
CA GLY A 76 12.36 -0.63 12.89
C GLY A 76 12.18 0.17 14.18
N GLY A 77 13.28 0.32 14.95
CA GLY A 77 13.24 0.95 16.27
C GLY A 77 13.03 -0.03 17.42
N GLY A 78 12.82 -1.31 17.11
CA GLY A 78 12.76 -2.38 18.10
C GLY A 78 14.16 -2.92 18.45
N GLY A 79 15.09 -2.90 17.50
CA GLY A 79 16.45 -3.40 17.66
C GLY A 79 16.55 -4.83 18.20
N ALA A 80 17.74 -5.24 18.58
CA ALA A 80 17.98 -6.56 19.17
C ALA A 80 17.32 -6.77 20.55
N ASN A 81 16.96 -5.69 21.22
CA ASN A 81 16.39 -5.72 22.57
C ASN A 81 14.86 -5.87 22.58
N PHE A 82 14.22 -5.84 21.40
CA PHE A 82 12.76 -5.92 21.30
C PHE A 82 12.36 -7.13 20.45
N PRO A 83 12.12 -8.31 21.06
CA PRO A 83 11.71 -9.53 20.36
C PRO A 83 10.31 -9.38 19.71
N TYR A 84 9.58 -8.33 20.02
CA TYR A 84 8.24 -8.03 19.50
C TYR A 84 8.26 -7.14 18.26
N ALA A 85 9.42 -6.85 17.68
CA ALA A 85 9.56 -6.06 16.47
C ALA A 85 9.00 -6.79 15.24
N LYS A 86 7.68 -6.91 15.17
CA LYS A 86 6.95 -7.66 14.15
C LYS A 86 6.07 -6.74 13.31
N LEU A 87 6.17 -6.89 12.00
CA LEU A 87 5.31 -6.19 11.05
C LEU A 87 4.65 -7.21 10.12
N LYS A 88 3.32 -7.14 10.08
CA LYS A 88 2.52 -7.86 9.09
C LYS A 88 1.77 -6.87 8.23
N ILE A 89 1.98 -6.93 6.93
CA ILE A 89 1.31 -6.14 5.89
C ILE A 89 0.52 -7.10 5.02
N GLY A 90 -0.76 -6.81 4.83
CA GLY A 90 -1.62 -7.58 3.95
C GLY A 90 -1.36 -7.36 2.47
N ASP A 91 -2.30 -7.81 1.64
CA ASP A 91 -2.21 -7.72 0.19
C ASP A 91 -2.60 -6.33 -0.32
N ARG A 92 -2.04 -5.93 -1.48
CA ARG A 92 -2.43 -4.72 -2.21
C ARG A 92 -2.24 -3.44 -1.41
N VAL A 93 -1.22 -3.43 -0.58
CA VAL A 93 -0.87 -2.27 0.24
C VAL A 93 0.07 -1.35 -0.54
N VAL A 94 -0.24 -0.08 -0.54
CA VAL A 94 0.63 0.99 -1.05
C VAL A 94 1.23 1.72 0.14
N CYS A 95 2.55 1.79 0.19
CA CYS A 95 3.28 2.45 1.27
C CYS A 95 4.42 3.26 0.67
N HIS A 96 4.33 4.59 0.69
CA HIS A 96 5.34 5.42 0.02
C HIS A 96 6.59 5.65 0.87
N THR A 97 6.55 6.67 1.72
CA THR A 97 7.65 7.04 2.63
C THR A 97 7.12 7.14 4.05
N GLY A 98 8.01 7.14 5.03
CA GLY A 98 7.65 7.33 6.42
C GLY A 98 8.39 6.37 7.34
N HIS A 99 7.89 6.25 8.55
CA HIS A 99 8.52 5.42 9.57
C HIS A 99 7.50 4.51 10.25
N ILE A 100 7.78 3.22 10.28
CA ILE A 100 7.04 2.25 11.10
C ILE A 100 7.95 1.83 12.26
N ASN A 101 7.71 2.39 13.43
CA ASN A 101 8.41 1.99 14.64
C ASN A 101 7.85 0.65 15.14
N LEU A 102 8.75 -0.28 15.46
CA LEU A 102 8.43 -1.64 15.88
C LEU A 102 8.86 -1.94 17.32
N ALA A 103 8.71 -1.00 18.24
CA ALA A 103 8.85 -1.29 19.66
C ALA A 103 7.72 -2.18 20.21
N SER A 104 6.61 -2.27 19.49
CA SER A 104 5.51 -3.26 19.60
C SER A 104 5.04 -3.66 18.19
N PRO A 105 4.33 -4.79 18.04
CA PRO A 105 3.83 -5.25 16.77
C PRO A 105 2.95 -4.24 16.02
N VAL A 106 3.03 -4.28 14.70
CA VAL A 106 2.15 -3.53 13.79
C VAL A 106 1.51 -4.49 12.81
N THR A 107 0.18 -4.37 12.64
CA THR A 107 -0.58 -5.11 11.64
C THR A 107 -1.29 -4.13 10.71
N ILE A 108 -1.15 -4.34 9.40
CA ILE A 108 -1.79 -3.56 8.35
C ILE A 108 -2.58 -4.55 7.49
N GLY A 109 -3.89 -4.28 7.34
CA GLY A 109 -4.78 -5.13 6.55
C GLY A 109 -4.56 -5.01 5.03
N ASN A 110 -5.50 -5.54 4.27
CA ASN A 110 -5.48 -5.53 2.82
C ASN A 110 -5.99 -4.18 2.27
N ASP A 111 -5.57 -3.82 1.05
CA ASP A 111 -6.05 -2.62 0.33
C ASP A 111 -5.80 -1.31 1.09
N VAL A 112 -4.71 -1.22 1.83
CA VAL A 112 -4.35 -0.04 2.61
C VAL A 112 -3.42 0.87 1.82
N GLY A 113 -3.69 2.18 1.86
CA GLY A 113 -2.83 3.22 1.32
C GLY A 113 -2.22 4.07 2.43
N LEU A 114 -0.92 3.96 2.65
CA LEU A 114 -0.14 4.88 3.46
C LEU A 114 0.54 5.89 2.53
N SER A 115 0.11 7.14 2.59
CA SER A 115 0.69 8.22 1.79
C SER A 115 2.12 8.53 2.24
N HIS A 116 2.74 9.55 1.63
CA HIS A 116 4.09 9.97 2.01
C HIS A 116 4.17 10.46 3.45
N ASP A 117 5.29 10.18 4.10
CA ASP A 117 5.66 10.64 5.44
C ASP A 117 4.60 10.27 6.51
N VAL A 118 4.03 9.07 6.40
CA VAL A 118 3.15 8.52 7.44
C VAL A 118 4.02 7.82 8.48
N ASP A 119 3.82 8.19 9.75
CA ASP A 119 4.56 7.64 10.87
C ASP A 119 3.65 6.82 11.80
N LEU A 120 4.04 5.57 12.07
CA LEU A 120 3.42 4.71 13.06
C LEU A 120 4.36 4.57 14.26
N ILE A 121 3.91 5.02 15.43
CA ILE A 121 4.74 5.09 16.64
C ILE A 121 4.16 4.18 17.73
N THR A 122 4.84 3.07 17.99
CA THR A 122 4.34 2.02 18.90
C THR A 122 4.79 2.19 20.34
N HIS A 123 5.51 3.25 20.68
CA HIS A 123 6.00 3.47 22.04
C HIS A 123 5.91 4.93 22.48
N GLY A 124 5.93 5.13 23.80
CA GLY A 124 6.08 6.43 24.42
C GLY A 124 6.62 6.25 25.83
N PHE A 125 7.80 6.78 26.09
CA PHE A 125 8.39 6.81 27.42
C PHE A 125 9.46 7.91 27.47
N TRP A 126 9.62 8.55 28.61
CA TRP A 126 10.71 9.50 28.83
C TRP A 126 11.05 9.62 30.31
N TYR A 127 10.03 9.83 31.16
CA TYR A 127 10.24 9.99 32.59
C TYR A 127 10.22 8.66 33.33
N SER A 128 10.71 8.69 34.57
CA SER A 128 10.85 7.49 35.40
C SER A 128 9.49 6.87 35.78
N VAL A 129 9.36 5.58 35.54
CA VAL A 129 8.18 4.82 36.02
C VAL A 129 8.12 4.76 37.55
N LEU A 130 9.27 4.94 38.24
CA LEU A 130 9.31 5.00 39.71
C LEU A 130 8.76 6.33 40.25
N GLU A 131 8.60 7.32 39.40
CA GLU A 131 7.93 8.60 39.70
C GLU A 131 6.48 8.60 39.29
N GLY A 132 5.96 7.46 38.81
CA GLY A 132 4.57 7.32 38.38
C GLY A 132 4.28 7.67 36.94
N TYR A 133 5.31 7.93 36.11
CA TYR A 133 5.11 8.23 34.70
C TYR A 133 4.87 6.94 33.89
N PRO A 134 3.97 6.98 32.87
CA PRO A 134 3.67 5.80 32.10
C PRO A 134 4.78 5.44 31.14
N ARG A 135 5.01 4.15 31.01
CA ARG A 135 5.75 3.54 29.90
C ARG A 135 4.75 2.87 28.98
N VAL A 136 4.66 3.33 27.74
CA VAL A 136 3.69 2.82 26.77
C VAL A 136 4.42 2.07 25.67
N PHE A 137 4.03 0.81 25.47
CA PHE A 137 4.41 -0.05 24.35
C PHE A 137 3.13 -0.78 23.95
N LYS A 138 2.53 -0.41 22.83
CA LYS A 138 1.26 -0.99 22.40
C LYS A 138 1.21 -1.14 20.90
N ASP A 139 0.55 -2.20 20.47
CA ASP A 139 0.38 -2.57 19.08
C ASP A 139 -0.45 -1.52 18.32
N ILE A 140 -0.17 -1.41 17.03
CA ILE A 140 -1.01 -0.64 16.11
C ILE A 140 -1.67 -1.62 15.14
N ASN A 141 -2.99 -1.52 14.97
CA ASN A 141 -3.76 -2.35 14.08
C ASN A 141 -4.53 -1.48 13.07
N ILE A 142 -4.25 -1.63 11.80
CA ILE A 142 -4.94 -0.95 10.71
C ILE A 142 -5.76 -2.00 9.95
N GLY A 143 -7.07 -1.79 9.87
CA GLY A 143 -8.00 -2.66 9.16
C GLY A 143 -7.82 -2.64 7.64
N ASN A 144 -8.78 -3.22 6.94
CA ASN A 144 -8.78 -3.31 5.49
C ASN A 144 -9.38 -2.06 4.84
N ASN A 145 -8.94 -1.76 3.59
CA ASN A 145 -9.47 -0.64 2.81
C ASN A 145 -9.37 0.70 3.56
N VAL A 146 -8.20 0.97 4.15
CA VAL A 146 -7.90 2.19 4.90
C VAL A 146 -6.99 3.09 4.08
N ILE A 147 -7.29 4.38 4.05
CA ILE A 147 -6.43 5.40 3.44
C ILE A 147 -5.93 6.33 4.52
N VAL A 148 -4.60 6.46 4.63
CA VAL A 148 -3.94 7.37 5.56
C VAL A 148 -3.27 8.49 4.76
N GLY A 149 -3.75 9.71 4.98
CA GLY A 149 -3.29 10.89 4.28
C GLY A 149 -1.85 11.28 4.66
N TRP A 150 -1.27 12.12 3.82
CA TRP A 150 0.11 12.58 3.90
C TRP A 150 0.47 13.19 5.26
N LYS A 151 1.65 12.85 5.79
CA LYS A 151 2.19 13.35 7.07
C LYS A 151 1.28 13.09 8.28
N THR A 152 0.57 11.99 8.25
CA THR A 152 -0.24 11.55 9.39
C THR A 152 0.61 10.76 10.38
N VAL A 153 0.40 11.01 11.67
CA VAL A 153 1.05 10.27 12.76
C VAL A 153 0.00 9.42 13.46
N ILE A 154 0.29 8.12 13.58
CA ILE A 154 -0.56 7.15 14.31
C ILE A 154 0.19 6.72 15.58
N MET A 155 -0.43 6.98 16.73
CA MET A 155 0.17 6.76 18.05
C MET A 155 -0.06 5.32 18.54
N SER A 156 0.72 4.93 19.52
CA SER A 156 0.70 3.59 20.11
C SER A 156 -0.67 3.19 20.68
N GLY A 157 -1.06 1.94 20.47
CA GLY A 157 -2.33 1.37 20.93
C GLY A 157 -3.54 1.72 20.08
N VAL A 158 -3.34 2.33 18.93
CA VAL A 158 -4.43 2.70 18.01
C VAL A 158 -4.85 1.50 17.17
N THR A 159 -6.17 1.29 17.12
CA THR A 159 -6.83 0.41 16.15
C THR A 159 -7.67 1.26 15.21
N ILE A 160 -7.55 1.03 13.91
CA ILE A 160 -8.31 1.71 12.86
C ILE A 160 -9.22 0.69 12.19
N ALA A 161 -10.52 0.95 12.20
CA ALA A 161 -11.53 0.09 11.59
C ALA A 161 -11.41 0.06 10.05
N ASP A 162 -11.96 -0.98 9.44
CA ASP A 162 -12.05 -1.13 7.99
C ASP A 162 -12.76 0.06 7.33
N ASN A 163 -12.46 0.31 6.06
CA ASN A 163 -13.10 1.34 5.25
C ASN A 163 -12.98 2.76 5.84
N THR A 164 -11.86 3.09 6.43
CA THR A 164 -11.61 4.38 7.09
C THR A 164 -10.69 5.25 6.23
N VAL A 165 -10.99 6.54 6.17
CA VAL A 165 -10.12 7.55 5.56
C VAL A 165 -9.62 8.50 6.64
N ILE A 166 -8.30 8.71 6.68
CA ILE A 166 -7.67 9.68 7.57
C ILE A 166 -7.08 10.80 6.73
N GLY A 167 -7.53 12.02 6.97
CA GLY A 167 -7.06 13.21 6.26
C GLY A 167 -5.57 13.48 6.53
N SER A 168 -4.91 14.17 5.59
CA SER A 168 -3.50 14.54 5.71
C SER A 168 -3.24 15.40 6.94
N HIS A 169 -2.00 15.36 7.45
CA HIS A 169 -1.55 16.11 8.63
C HIS A 169 -2.39 15.84 9.92
N SER A 170 -2.90 14.63 10.05
CA SER A 170 -3.65 14.22 11.22
C SER A 170 -2.75 13.58 12.27
N THR A 171 -3.17 13.65 13.55
CA THR A 171 -2.54 12.91 14.65
C THR A 171 -3.58 12.00 15.28
N VAL A 172 -3.45 10.70 15.06
CA VAL A 172 -4.39 9.71 15.59
C VAL A 172 -3.90 9.24 16.96
N THR A 173 -4.52 9.73 18.01
CA THR A 173 -4.14 9.45 19.40
C THR A 173 -5.07 8.46 20.10
N LYS A 174 -6.19 8.10 19.47
CA LYS A 174 -7.19 7.15 19.97
C LYS A 174 -7.66 6.27 18.83
N SER A 175 -8.11 5.07 19.15
CA SER A 175 -8.67 4.14 18.16
C SER A 175 -9.87 4.73 17.42
N LEU A 176 -9.94 4.48 16.12
CA LEU A 176 -10.99 4.92 15.20
C LEU A 176 -11.82 3.68 14.86
N LEU A 177 -12.87 3.43 15.62
CA LEU A 177 -13.61 2.15 15.57
C LEU A 177 -14.86 2.19 14.67
N GLU A 178 -15.22 3.37 14.17
CA GLU A 178 -16.34 3.51 13.25
C GLU A 178 -15.86 3.29 11.81
N SER A 179 -16.37 2.24 11.19
CA SER A 179 -16.11 1.90 9.79
C SER A 179 -16.84 2.87 8.84
N LYS A 180 -16.38 2.97 7.58
CA LYS A 180 -16.93 3.87 6.56
C LYS A 180 -16.98 5.32 7.02
N ALA A 181 -15.89 5.79 7.59
CA ALA A 181 -15.79 7.10 8.19
C ALA A 181 -14.54 7.87 7.73
N ILE A 182 -14.63 9.19 7.74
CA ILE A 182 -13.53 10.12 7.48
C ILE A 182 -13.17 10.80 8.79
N TYR A 183 -11.90 10.70 9.15
CA TYR A 183 -11.32 11.38 10.31
C TYR A 183 -10.25 12.35 9.87
N ALA A 184 -10.09 13.44 10.57
CA ALA A 184 -8.99 14.38 10.33
C ALA A 184 -8.70 15.26 11.57
N GLY A 185 -7.52 15.88 11.54
CA GLY A 185 -7.09 16.86 12.55
C GLY A 185 -6.08 16.32 13.56
N SER A 186 -5.63 17.17 14.45
CA SER A 186 -4.69 16.88 15.55
C SER A 186 -5.25 17.39 16.87
N PRO A 187 -5.82 16.51 17.71
CA PRO A 187 -6.07 15.08 17.48
C PRO A 187 -7.15 14.80 16.42
N ALA A 188 -7.05 13.67 15.76
CA ALA A 188 -8.01 13.27 14.73
C ALA A 188 -9.42 13.04 15.34
N LYS A 189 -10.41 13.60 14.68
CA LYS A 189 -11.82 13.49 15.03
C LYS A 189 -12.65 13.07 13.84
N LEU A 190 -13.79 12.43 14.09
CA LEU A 190 -14.76 12.11 13.05
C LEU A 190 -15.22 13.39 12.33
N ILE A 191 -15.09 13.42 11.02
CA ILE A 191 -15.57 14.50 10.16
C ILE A 191 -16.94 14.14 9.59
N LYS A 192 -17.06 12.95 9.00
CA LYS A 192 -18.32 12.44 8.46
C LYS A 192 -18.24 10.94 8.17
N HIS A 193 -19.40 10.32 8.03
CA HIS A 193 -19.50 8.97 7.48
C HIS A 193 -19.43 8.99 5.95
N ILE A 194 -18.85 7.93 5.37
CA ILE A 194 -18.79 7.72 3.92
C ILE A 194 -20.10 7.08 3.50
N THR A 195 -20.87 7.81 2.74
CA THR A 195 -22.08 7.27 2.08
C THR A 195 -21.79 6.99 0.62
N LYS A 196 -22.06 5.76 0.17
CA LYS A 196 -21.93 5.43 -1.25
C LYS A 196 -23.09 6.08 -2.01
N PRO A 197 -22.83 6.98 -2.97
CA PRO A 197 -23.91 7.55 -3.78
C PRO A 197 -24.58 6.45 -4.60
N THR A 198 -25.89 6.55 -4.75
CA THR A 198 -26.63 5.69 -5.68
C THR A 198 -26.56 6.33 -7.05
N LEU A 199 -25.91 5.66 -7.99
CA LEU A 199 -25.77 6.11 -9.37
C LEU A 199 -26.79 5.36 -10.25
N THR A 200 -27.39 6.07 -11.17
CA THR A 200 -28.20 5.50 -12.25
C THR A 200 -27.30 4.75 -13.25
N LEU A 201 -27.87 3.86 -14.03
CA LEU A 201 -27.13 3.16 -15.10
C LEU A 201 -26.53 4.14 -16.11
N THR A 202 -27.23 5.22 -16.41
CA THR A 202 -26.76 6.27 -17.34
C THR A 202 -25.54 6.98 -16.78
N GLU A 203 -25.56 7.35 -15.49
CA GLU A 203 -24.39 7.98 -14.83
C GLU A 203 -23.18 7.04 -14.79
N LYS A 204 -23.39 5.78 -14.46
CA LYS A 204 -22.31 4.78 -14.47
C LYS A 204 -21.72 4.58 -15.86
N HIS A 205 -22.57 4.54 -16.88
CA HIS A 205 -22.12 4.42 -18.29
C HIS A 205 -21.31 5.64 -18.71
N HIS A 206 -21.79 6.84 -18.41
CA HIS A 206 -21.06 8.08 -18.71
C HIS A 206 -19.71 8.17 -17.99
N MET A 207 -19.64 7.75 -16.72
CA MET A 207 -18.36 7.69 -15.99
C MET A 207 -17.37 6.71 -16.66
N LEU A 208 -17.87 5.60 -17.17
CA LEU A 208 -17.04 4.61 -17.85
C LEU A 208 -16.56 5.12 -19.21
N GLU A 209 -17.39 5.85 -19.94
CA GLU A 209 -16.99 6.53 -21.18
C GLU A 209 -15.92 7.60 -20.93
N SER A 210 -16.07 8.40 -19.87
CA SER A 210 -15.06 9.39 -19.47
C SER A 210 -13.73 8.72 -19.14
N LEU A 211 -13.75 7.62 -18.38
CA LEU A 211 -12.56 6.83 -18.05
C LEU A 211 -11.85 6.31 -19.32
N ILE A 212 -12.63 5.86 -20.30
CA ILE A 212 -12.10 5.40 -21.58
C ILE A 212 -11.45 6.55 -22.36
N ALA A 213 -12.09 7.73 -22.38
CA ALA A 213 -11.54 8.90 -23.04
C ALA A 213 -10.20 9.31 -22.44
N ASP A 214 -10.14 9.43 -21.10
CA ASP A 214 -8.91 9.76 -20.37
C ASP A 214 -7.79 8.73 -20.63
N PHE A 215 -8.14 7.44 -20.72
CA PHE A 215 -7.17 6.41 -21.06
C PHE A 215 -6.65 6.52 -22.49
N LYS A 216 -7.53 6.80 -23.47
CA LYS A 216 -7.12 7.03 -24.86
C LYS A 216 -6.19 8.21 -24.99
N ASP A 217 -6.49 9.30 -24.29
CA ASP A 217 -5.63 10.50 -24.27
C ASP A 217 -4.25 10.18 -23.70
N LEU A 218 -4.20 9.40 -22.62
CA LEU A 218 -2.94 8.94 -22.04
C LEU A 218 -2.15 8.08 -23.03
N MET A 219 -2.78 7.16 -23.72
CA MET A 219 -2.11 6.29 -24.71
C MET A 219 -1.62 7.09 -25.91
N SER A 220 -2.39 8.07 -26.37
CA SER A 220 -1.98 8.99 -27.43
C SER A 220 -0.75 9.80 -27.05
N TYR A 221 -0.68 10.27 -25.80
CA TYR A 221 0.49 11.01 -25.29
C TYR A 221 1.79 10.18 -25.31
N TYR A 222 1.67 8.85 -25.22
CA TYR A 222 2.81 7.92 -25.25
C TYR A 222 3.06 7.30 -26.63
N ASP A 223 2.40 7.79 -27.69
CA ASP A 223 2.49 7.25 -29.06
C ASP A 223 2.21 5.73 -29.12
N VAL A 224 1.28 5.26 -28.29
CA VAL A 224 0.89 3.84 -28.29
C VAL A 224 0.04 3.56 -29.54
N PRO A 225 0.34 2.47 -30.29
CA PRO A 225 -0.42 2.13 -31.49
C PRO A 225 -1.91 1.84 -31.19
N GLU A 226 -2.72 1.80 -32.23
CA GLU A 226 -4.14 1.55 -32.14
C GLU A 226 -4.49 0.31 -31.33
N PHE A 227 -5.50 0.43 -30.47
CA PHE A 227 -6.09 -0.63 -29.69
C PHE A 227 -7.60 -0.45 -29.61
N SER A 228 -8.31 -1.54 -29.33
CA SER A 228 -9.75 -1.50 -29.15
C SER A 228 -10.09 -1.30 -27.68
N ILE A 229 -10.92 -0.28 -27.38
CA ILE A 229 -11.51 -0.12 -26.06
C ILE A 229 -12.92 0.44 -26.19
N ASN A 230 -13.89 -0.23 -25.57
CA ASN A 230 -15.28 0.20 -25.52
C ASN A 230 -15.95 -0.31 -24.25
N ALA A 231 -17.13 0.23 -23.93
CA ALA A 231 -17.91 -0.17 -22.77
C ALA A 231 -19.38 -0.37 -23.09
N GLN A 232 -19.95 -1.38 -22.45
CA GLN A 232 -21.39 -1.59 -22.33
C GLN A 232 -21.64 -2.04 -20.89
N TYR A 233 -21.96 -1.09 -20.04
CA TYR A 233 -22.10 -1.36 -18.59
C TYR A 233 -22.93 -2.62 -18.32
N PRO A 234 -22.50 -3.55 -17.45
CA PRO A 234 -21.34 -3.44 -16.55
C PRO A 234 -20.00 -3.91 -17.15
N TYR A 235 -19.90 -4.05 -18.46
CA TYR A 235 -18.71 -4.59 -19.11
C TYR A 235 -17.88 -3.52 -19.79
N LEU A 236 -16.56 -3.64 -19.61
CA LEU A 236 -15.52 -2.93 -20.34
C LEU A 236 -14.75 -3.94 -21.19
N TYR A 237 -14.53 -3.61 -22.45
CA TYR A 237 -13.80 -4.44 -23.40
C TYR A 237 -12.52 -3.72 -23.81
N ILE A 238 -11.37 -4.39 -23.69
CA ILE A 238 -10.07 -3.88 -24.12
C ILE A 238 -9.37 -4.98 -24.90
N ASN A 239 -9.18 -4.78 -26.19
CA ASN A 239 -8.69 -5.82 -27.11
C ASN A 239 -9.50 -7.13 -26.94
N GLN A 240 -8.88 -8.18 -26.41
CA GLN A 240 -9.51 -9.48 -26.17
C GLN A 240 -9.96 -9.68 -24.70
N LEU A 241 -9.77 -8.67 -23.85
CA LEU A 241 -10.14 -8.74 -22.44
C LEU A 241 -11.52 -8.12 -22.20
N LYS A 242 -12.38 -8.84 -21.50
CA LYS A 242 -13.68 -8.36 -21.00
C LYS A 242 -13.61 -8.27 -19.49
N ILE A 243 -13.94 -7.12 -18.92
CA ILE A 243 -13.91 -6.84 -17.49
C ILE A 243 -15.31 -6.47 -17.04
N ASN A 244 -15.80 -7.10 -15.97
CA ASN A 244 -16.98 -6.64 -15.25
C ASN A 244 -16.55 -5.57 -14.23
N VAL A 245 -17.05 -4.33 -14.39
CA VAL A 245 -16.64 -3.21 -13.55
C VAL A 245 -17.35 -3.13 -12.19
N ASP A 246 -18.35 -3.98 -11.94
CA ASP A 246 -19.03 -4.04 -10.64
C ASP A 246 -18.25 -4.91 -9.61
N ASP A 247 -17.62 -6.00 -10.07
CA ASP A 247 -16.88 -6.96 -9.23
C ASP A 247 -15.42 -7.16 -9.64
N PHE A 248 -14.99 -6.50 -10.74
CA PHE A 248 -13.65 -6.58 -11.32
C PHE A 248 -13.24 -7.98 -11.78
N SER A 249 -14.17 -8.89 -11.97
CA SER A 249 -13.93 -10.16 -12.66
C SER A 249 -13.61 -9.91 -14.12
N TYR A 250 -12.87 -10.80 -14.74
CA TYR A 250 -12.47 -10.64 -16.14
C TYR A 250 -12.43 -11.99 -16.87
N GLU A 251 -12.55 -11.91 -18.20
CA GLU A 251 -12.46 -13.03 -19.14
C GLU A 251 -11.54 -12.62 -20.30
N GLY A 252 -10.67 -13.51 -20.76
CA GLY A 252 -9.76 -13.28 -21.88
C GLY A 252 -8.30 -13.12 -21.45
N GLU A 253 -7.45 -12.76 -22.42
CA GLU A 253 -6.00 -12.66 -22.23
C GLU A 253 -5.57 -11.21 -21.95
N HIS A 254 -4.60 -11.07 -21.07
CA HIS A 254 -3.96 -9.80 -20.77
C HIS A 254 -2.78 -9.54 -21.70
N ASP A 255 -2.78 -8.37 -22.33
CA ASP A 255 -1.69 -7.83 -23.14
C ASP A 255 -1.09 -6.56 -22.51
N ALA A 256 -0.16 -5.93 -23.20
CA ALA A 256 0.48 -4.71 -22.72
C ALA A 256 -0.50 -3.54 -22.52
N ILE A 257 -1.54 -3.44 -23.36
CA ILE A 257 -2.55 -2.38 -23.27
C ILE A 257 -3.48 -2.60 -22.08
N THR A 258 -3.90 -3.84 -21.86
CA THR A 258 -4.74 -4.19 -20.71
C THR A 258 -3.99 -4.00 -19.39
N ASP A 259 -2.69 -4.26 -19.37
CA ASP A 259 -1.84 -3.95 -18.21
C ASP A 259 -1.69 -2.44 -17.99
N ALA A 260 -1.55 -1.65 -19.07
CA ALA A 260 -1.54 -0.19 -18.99
C ALA A 260 -2.85 0.36 -18.43
N PHE A 261 -3.99 -0.17 -18.92
CA PHE A 261 -5.29 0.20 -18.40
C PHE A 261 -5.43 -0.15 -16.92
N ARG A 262 -4.98 -1.31 -16.53
CA ARG A 262 -5.00 -1.77 -15.13
C ARG A 262 -4.23 -0.83 -14.21
N ASP A 263 -3.03 -0.35 -14.62
CA ASP A 263 -2.28 0.64 -13.86
C ASP A 263 -2.96 2.02 -13.84
N PHE A 264 -3.47 2.46 -14.98
CA PHE A 264 -4.23 3.71 -15.10
C PHE A 264 -5.48 3.70 -14.20
N ALA A 265 -6.29 2.64 -14.26
CA ALA A 265 -7.55 2.50 -13.54
C ALA A 265 -7.39 2.55 -12.00
N ARG A 266 -6.23 2.14 -11.48
CA ARG A 266 -5.91 2.26 -10.04
C ARG A 266 -5.99 3.70 -9.54
N ARG A 267 -5.69 4.69 -10.37
CA ARG A 267 -5.78 6.13 -10.03
C ARG A 267 -7.23 6.57 -9.83
N TYR A 268 -8.18 5.83 -10.37
CA TYR A 268 -9.63 6.03 -10.21
C TYR A 268 -10.25 5.09 -9.15
N GLY A 269 -9.42 4.40 -8.38
CA GLY A 269 -9.87 3.44 -7.37
C GLY A 269 -10.34 2.10 -7.92
N ILE A 270 -10.17 1.86 -9.22
CA ILE A 270 -10.51 0.60 -9.88
C ILE A 270 -9.29 -0.31 -9.83
N ARG A 271 -9.41 -1.45 -9.13
CA ARG A 271 -8.30 -2.36 -8.87
C ARG A 271 -8.59 -3.73 -9.44
N ILE A 272 -7.97 -4.04 -10.58
CA ILE A 272 -8.08 -5.32 -11.28
C ILE A 272 -6.83 -6.14 -10.95
N TYR A 273 -7.02 -7.24 -10.24
CA TYR A 273 -5.92 -8.12 -9.82
C TYR A 273 -5.83 -9.32 -10.74
N VAL A 274 -4.63 -9.60 -11.22
CA VAL A 274 -4.31 -10.71 -12.10
C VAL A 274 -3.09 -11.48 -11.56
N PRO A 275 -2.92 -12.76 -11.88
CA PRO A 275 -1.87 -13.61 -11.29
C PRO A 275 -0.46 -13.34 -11.85
N HIS A 276 -0.24 -12.18 -12.44
CA HIS A 276 1.08 -11.75 -12.91
C HIS A 276 1.31 -10.27 -12.62
N GLY A 277 2.56 -9.86 -12.47
CA GLY A 277 2.94 -8.46 -12.31
C GLY A 277 2.64 -7.64 -13.56
N PHE A 278 2.76 -6.31 -13.44
CA PHE A 278 2.68 -5.42 -14.58
C PHE A 278 3.81 -5.71 -15.56
N LYS A 279 3.46 -6.05 -16.80
CA LYS A 279 4.41 -6.28 -17.90
C LYS A 279 4.70 -5.00 -18.68
N PHE A 280 3.96 -3.96 -18.39
CA PHE A 280 3.93 -2.73 -19.16
C PHE A 280 4.88 -1.68 -18.59
N ASN A 281 5.71 -1.11 -19.45
CA ASN A 281 6.50 0.09 -19.19
C ASN A 281 6.15 1.13 -20.24
N LEU A 282 5.33 2.13 -19.88
CA LEU A 282 5.22 3.37 -20.64
C LEU A 282 6.51 4.16 -20.43
N THR A 283 7.49 3.94 -21.27
CA THR A 283 8.66 4.82 -21.37
C THR A 283 8.42 5.81 -22.49
N ARG A 284 8.57 7.10 -22.19
CA ARG A 284 8.76 8.10 -23.25
C ARG A 284 9.93 7.66 -24.13
N LYS A 285 9.71 7.63 -25.45
CA LYS A 285 10.78 7.57 -26.42
C LYS A 285 11.62 8.83 -26.36
#